data_98f3851c1f158dcf3052a0f391343176
#
_entry.id   98f3851c1f158dcf3052a0f391343176
#
_cell.length_a   1.000
_cell.length_b   1.000
_cell.length_c   1.000
_cell.angle_alpha   90.00
_cell.angle_beta   90.00
_cell.angle_gamma   90.00
#
_symmetry.space_group_name_H-M   'P 1'
#
loop_
_entity.id
_entity.type
_entity.pdbx_description
1 polymer ?
#
loop_
_entity_poly.entity_id
_entity_poly.type
_entity_poly.pdbx_seq_one_letter_code
_entity_poly.pdbx_strand_id
1 'polypeptide(L)'
;DWSGIYQGKTAILAHERLSIVDPASGGQPLRSKDGKLILTVNGEIYNHRELRGQLKDEYEFQTGSDCEVILALYRKYGVGCVEKLSGIFGFALYDEANDCYLIARDSIGVIPLYIGHDDEGHLLVSSELKGLEGFATAYGQFPPGHYFYSRDKDFTRWYIRDWMQYDNVKDNPASVEELHDALEAAVRRQLMSDVPYGVLLSGGLDSSITSAIAKKYAAKRIETEGKADAWWPQLHSFAVGLKGAPDLVAAKKVADYIGTVHHEINYTIEEGFDAIRDVIYYIETYDVTTVRASTPMYLLARVIKSMGIKMVLSGEGADEVFGGYLYFHKAPDAKAFHEETVRKLSKLYMYDCLRANKSLCAWGVEGRVPFLDNE
;
A
#
# COMPACT_ATOMS: atom_id res chain seq x y z
N ASP A 1 15.81 -9.50 2.38
CA ASP A 1 15.83 -8.08 2.05
C ASP A 1 17.06 -7.81 1.17
N TRP A 2 17.02 -6.75 0.39
CA TRP A 2 18.00 -6.48 -0.67
C TRP A 2 18.24 -4.98 -0.81
N SER A 3 19.49 -4.57 -1.08
CA SER A 3 19.86 -3.21 -1.46
C SER A 3 20.47 -3.22 -2.86
N GLY A 4 20.05 -2.31 -3.71
CA GLY A 4 20.56 -2.23 -5.07
C GLY A 4 20.62 -0.82 -5.62
N ILE A 5 21.62 -0.59 -6.48
CA ILE A 5 21.80 0.67 -7.19
C ILE A 5 22.02 0.39 -8.67
N TYR A 6 21.37 1.19 -9.51
CA TYR A 6 21.66 1.30 -10.93
C TYR A 6 22.16 2.72 -11.23
N GLN A 7 23.26 2.80 -11.95
CA GLN A 7 23.79 4.06 -12.46
C GLN A 7 23.80 3.98 -13.99
N GLY A 8 22.92 4.75 -14.60
CA GLY A 8 22.84 4.94 -16.05
C GLY A 8 23.57 6.20 -16.50
N LYS A 9 23.31 6.59 -17.75
CA LYS A 9 23.91 7.78 -18.33
C LYS A 9 23.37 9.07 -17.73
N THR A 10 22.07 9.15 -17.52
CA THR A 10 21.35 10.34 -17.07
C THR A 10 20.45 10.09 -15.85
N ALA A 11 20.37 8.86 -15.35
CA ALA A 11 19.57 8.48 -14.23
C ALA A 11 20.33 7.58 -13.24
N ILE A 12 20.07 7.76 -11.95
CA ILE A 12 20.49 6.87 -10.88
C ILE A 12 19.23 6.38 -10.16
N LEU A 13 19.08 5.06 -10.03
CA LEU A 13 17.98 4.44 -9.31
C LEU A 13 18.55 3.62 -8.15
N ALA A 14 18.02 3.82 -6.95
CA ALA A 14 18.42 3.06 -5.77
C ALA A 14 17.18 2.48 -5.10
N HIS A 15 17.32 1.29 -4.48
CA HIS A 15 16.21 0.63 -3.80
C HIS A 15 16.68 -0.16 -2.58
N GLU A 16 15.96 0.04 -1.48
CA GLU A 16 16.02 -0.80 -0.28
C GLU A 16 14.74 -1.66 -0.25
N ARG A 17 14.89 -2.96 -0.48
CA ARG A 17 13.76 -3.88 -0.70
C ARG A 17 13.34 -4.58 0.58
N LEU A 18 12.06 -4.48 0.94
CA LEU A 18 11.38 -5.43 1.81
C LEU A 18 10.84 -6.58 0.93
N SER A 19 11.43 -7.77 1.05
CA SER A 19 11.07 -8.91 0.19
C SER A 19 9.85 -9.64 0.73
N ILE A 20 8.72 -9.57 0.03
CA ILE A 20 7.46 -10.24 0.34
C ILE A 20 7.10 -11.26 -0.74
N VAL A 21 7.05 -10.82 -2.01
CA VAL A 21 6.85 -11.69 -3.17
C VAL A 21 8.20 -11.94 -3.84
N ASP A 22 8.48 -13.19 -4.18
CA ASP A 22 9.73 -13.65 -4.77
C ASP A 22 11.00 -13.16 -4.03
N PRO A 23 11.21 -13.58 -2.77
CA PRO A 23 12.41 -13.19 -2.03
C PRO A 23 13.71 -13.63 -2.69
N ALA A 24 13.68 -14.65 -3.55
CA ALA A 24 14.85 -15.27 -4.12
C ALA A 24 15.42 -14.53 -5.36
N SER A 25 14.55 -14.03 -6.25
CA SER A 25 15.01 -13.48 -7.54
C SER A 25 14.60 -12.04 -7.82
N GLY A 26 13.67 -11.46 -7.04
CA GLY A 26 13.13 -10.13 -7.26
C GLY A 26 14.02 -8.96 -6.81
N GLY A 27 15.33 -9.06 -6.86
CA GLY A 27 16.25 -7.97 -6.49
C GLY A 27 16.02 -6.72 -7.33
N GLN A 28 15.97 -5.55 -6.66
CA GLN A 28 15.73 -4.26 -7.32
C GLN A 28 16.99 -3.37 -7.34
N PRO A 29 17.16 -2.48 -8.33
CA PRO A 29 16.25 -2.18 -9.46
C PRO A 29 16.08 -3.37 -10.42
N LEU A 30 14.82 -3.66 -10.81
CA LEU A 30 14.48 -4.69 -11.79
C LEU A 30 14.94 -4.25 -13.18
N ARG A 31 15.32 -5.23 -14.03
CA ARG A 31 15.80 -4.94 -15.39
C ARG A 31 15.10 -5.86 -16.39
N SER A 32 14.79 -5.31 -17.55
CA SER A 32 14.41 -6.13 -18.70
C SER A 32 15.59 -6.98 -19.18
N LYS A 33 15.31 -8.08 -19.88
CA LYS A 33 16.33 -9.02 -20.39
C LYS A 33 17.45 -8.33 -21.20
N ASP A 34 17.10 -7.32 -21.99
CA ASP A 34 18.05 -6.53 -22.78
C ASP A 34 18.75 -5.42 -21.97
N GLY A 35 18.42 -5.28 -20.69
CA GLY A 35 18.99 -4.30 -19.78
C GLY A 35 18.60 -2.85 -20.04
N LYS A 36 17.67 -2.58 -20.95
CA LYS A 36 17.34 -1.21 -21.39
C LYS A 36 16.23 -0.54 -20.59
N LEU A 37 15.38 -1.33 -19.95
CA LEU A 37 14.35 -0.82 -19.03
C LEU A 37 14.76 -1.15 -17.61
N ILE A 38 14.79 -0.15 -16.77
CA ILE A 38 15.21 -0.24 -15.37
C ILE A 38 14.09 0.31 -14.50
N LEU A 39 13.70 -0.44 -13.47
CA LEU A 39 12.56 -0.11 -12.61
C LEU A 39 12.94 -0.19 -11.14
N THR A 40 12.63 0.84 -10.39
CA THR A 40 12.52 0.79 -8.95
C THR A 40 11.06 1.01 -8.55
N VAL A 41 10.53 0.14 -7.70
CA VAL A 41 9.14 0.15 -7.28
C VAL A 41 8.98 -0.24 -5.82
N ASN A 42 8.30 0.59 -5.06
CA ASN A 42 7.81 0.27 -3.74
C ASN A 42 6.32 -0.05 -3.85
N GLY A 43 5.91 -1.25 -3.42
CA GLY A 43 4.52 -1.70 -3.49
C GLY A 43 4.34 -3.07 -4.09
N GLU A 44 3.08 -3.41 -4.38
CA GLU A 44 2.65 -4.72 -4.84
C GLU A 44 1.64 -4.59 -5.99
N ILE A 45 1.77 -5.45 -7.00
CA ILE A 45 0.87 -5.52 -8.16
C ILE A 45 0.00 -6.77 -8.06
N TYR A 46 -1.23 -6.60 -7.62
CA TYR A 46 -2.12 -7.70 -7.26
C TYR A 46 -2.58 -8.53 -8.46
N ASN A 47 -2.74 -7.92 -9.64
CA ASN A 47 -3.15 -8.61 -10.87
C ASN A 47 -1.96 -9.13 -11.71
N HIS A 48 -0.76 -9.20 -11.14
CA HIS A 48 0.46 -9.55 -11.89
C HIS A 48 0.39 -10.91 -12.61
N ARG A 49 -0.33 -11.89 -12.06
CA ARG A 49 -0.42 -13.23 -12.66
C ARG A 49 -1.23 -13.23 -13.94
N GLU A 50 -2.35 -12.53 -13.94
CA GLU A 50 -3.16 -12.32 -15.14
C GLU A 50 -2.33 -11.63 -16.22
N LEU A 51 -1.67 -10.53 -15.85
CA LEU A 51 -0.80 -9.77 -16.74
C LEU A 51 0.36 -10.62 -17.28
N ARG A 52 1.01 -11.42 -16.44
CA ARG A 52 2.05 -12.38 -16.88
C ARG A 52 1.50 -13.38 -17.88
N GLY A 53 0.31 -13.92 -17.63
CA GLY A 53 -0.37 -14.84 -18.56
C GLY A 53 -0.64 -14.22 -19.92
N GLN A 54 -1.07 -12.95 -19.95
CA GLN A 54 -1.34 -12.20 -21.18
C GLN A 54 -0.08 -11.83 -21.97
N LEU A 55 1.05 -11.65 -21.28
CA LEU A 55 2.30 -11.11 -21.86
C LEU A 55 3.39 -12.15 -22.07
N LYS A 56 3.18 -13.42 -21.69
CA LYS A 56 4.19 -14.49 -21.72
C LYS A 56 4.82 -14.74 -23.09
N ASP A 57 4.09 -14.49 -24.15
CA ASP A 57 4.57 -14.70 -25.53
C ASP A 57 5.29 -13.47 -26.11
N GLU A 58 5.17 -12.32 -25.45
CA GLU A 58 5.71 -11.03 -25.89
C GLU A 58 6.88 -10.53 -25.00
N TYR A 59 6.97 -11.02 -23.76
CA TYR A 59 7.98 -10.59 -22.78
C TYR A 59 8.54 -11.80 -22.01
N GLU A 60 9.86 -11.90 -21.97
CA GLU A 60 10.57 -12.91 -21.21
C GLU A 60 10.87 -12.41 -19.79
N PHE A 61 10.05 -12.85 -18.83
CA PHE A 61 10.22 -12.51 -17.44
C PHE A 61 11.50 -13.10 -16.86
N GLN A 62 12.25 -12.29 -16.12
CA GLN A 62 13.54 -12.68 -15.51
C GLN A 62 13.40 -13.09 -14.05
N THR A 63 12.35 -12.67 -13.37
CA THR A 63 12.10 -12.91 -11.94
C THR A 63 10.69 -13.42 -11.69
N GLY A 64 10.42 -13.89 -10.47
CA GLY A 64 9.08 -14.16 -9.99
C GLY A 64 8.37 -12.93 -9.39
N SER A 65 9.06 -11.78 -9.29
CA SER A 65 8.50 -10.55 -8.72
C SER A 65 7.23 -10.11 -9.44
N ASP A 66 6.20 -9.82 -8.70
CA ASP A 66 4.94 -9.25 -9.19
C ASP A 66 5.16 -7.94 -9.94
N CYS A 67 6.09 -7.13 -9.47
CA CYS A 67 6.39 -5.81 -10.02
C CYS A 67 7.07 -5.83 -11.40
N GLU A 68 7.66 -6.95 -11.83
CA GLU A 68 8.30 -7.04 -13.15
C GLU A 68 7.30 -6.85 -14.30
N VAL A 69 6.01 -7.08 -14.07
CA VAL A 69 4.97 -6.84 -15.09
C VAL A 69 4.92 -5.39 -15.57
N ILE A 70 5.36 -4.45 -14.75
CA ILE A 70 5.45 -3.02 -15.13
C ILE A 70 6.38 -2.84 -16.33
N LEU A 71 7.54 -3.53 -16.34
CA LEU A 71 8.49 -3.49 -17.48
C LEU A 71 7.86 -4.06 -18.74
N ALA A 72 7.15 -5.19 -18.61
CA ALA A 72 6.47 -5.83 -19.74
C ALA A 72 5.35 -4.96 -20.33
N LEU A 73 4.55 -4.37 -19.44
CA LEU A 73 3.46 -3.46 -19.82
C LEU A 73 3.99 -2.18 -20.48
N TYR A 74 5.05 -1.58 -19.90
CA TYR A 74 5.64 -0.37 -20.49
C TYR A 74 6.20 -0.63 -21.88
N ARG A 75 6.85 -1.78 -22.10
CA ARG A 75 7.33 -2.18 -23.43
C ARG A 75 6.22 -2.25 -24.46
N LYS A 76 5.03 -2.73 -24.05
CA LYS A 76 3.89 -2.92 -24.97
C LYS A 76 3.02 -1.68 -25.13
N TYR A 77 2.77 -0.95 -24.04
CA TYR A 77 1.77 0.11 -23.99
C TYR A 77 2.34 1.51 -23.69
N GLY A 78 3.66 1.63 -23.49
CA GLY A 78 4.28 2.90 -23.09
C GLY A 78 3.69 3.40 -21.76
N VAL A 79 3.39 4.70 -21.68
CA VAL A 79 2.82 5.33 -20.48
C VAL A 79 1.43 4.79 -20.09
N GLY A 80 0.67 4.24 -21.05
CA GLY A 80 -0.63 3.59 -20.80
C GLY A 80 -0.55 2.31 -19.98
N CYS A 81 0.66 1.85 -19.63
CA CYS A 81 0.89 0.70 -18.74
C CYS A 81 0.25 0.89 -17.36
N VAL A 82 0.21 2.14 -16.83
CA VAL A 82 -0.28 2.45 -15.48
C VAL A 82 -1.76 2.12 -15.30
N GLU A 83 -2.58 2.29 -16.35
CA GLU A 83 -4.02 2.03 -16.31
C GLU A 83 -4.37 0.54 -16.18
N LYS A 84 -3.41 -0.34 -16.42
CA LYS A 84 -3.58 -1.80 -16.38
C LYS A 84 -3.17 -2.40 -15.04
N LEU A 85 -2.59 -1.60 -14.17
CA LEU A 85 -2.10 -2.05 -12.87
C LEU A 85 -3.22 -2.01 -11.82
N SER A 86 -3.40 -3.12 -11.13
CA SER A 86 -4.19 -3.20 -9.90
C SER A 86 -3.22 -3.49 -8.74
N GLY A 87 -3.14 -2.56 -7.79
CA GLY A 87 -2.17 -2.67 -6.69
C GLY A 87 -1.93 -1.36 -5.94
N ILE A 88 -1.00 -1.42 -5.02
CA ILE A 88 -0.45 -0.28 -4.29
C ILE A 88 0.98 -0.07 -4.76
N PHE A 89 1.33 1.11 -5.23
CA PHE A 89 2.67 1.33 -5.80
C PHE A 89 3.08 2.80 -5.88
N GLY A 90 4.40 2.99 -5.76
CA GLY A 90 5.11 4.17 -6.20
C GLY A 90 6.36 3.72 -6.94
N PHE A 91 6.52 4.08 -8.21
CA PHE A 91 7.64 3.60 -9.01
C PHE A 91 8.31 4.68 -9.87
N ALA A 92 9.57 4.44 -10.21
CA ALA A 92 10.30 5.14 -11.24
C ALA A 92 10.88 4.11 -12.24
N LEU A 93 10.54 4.28 -13.52
CA LEU A 93 11.03 3.47 -14.63
C LEU A 93 11.90 4.35 -15.53
N TYR A 94 13.12 3.91 -15.81
CA TYR A 94 14.03 4.55 -16.75
C TYR A 94 14.18 3.70 -18.02
N ASP A 95 13.91 4.31 -19.15
CA ASP A 95 14.14 3.77 -20.48
C ASP A 95 15.46 4.33 -21.01
N GLU A 96 16.53 3.56 -20.84
CA GLU A 96 17.89 3.97 -21.22
C GLU A 96 18.03 4.12 -22.72
N ALA A 97 17.32 3.32 -23.53
CA ALA A 97 17.41 3.38 -24.98
C ALA A 97 16.85 4.68 -25.55
N ASN A 98 15.80 5.19 -24.92
CA ASN A 98 15.10 6.41 -25.33
C ASN A 98 15.48 7.63 -24.48
N ASP A 99 16.28 7.46 -23.44
CA ASP A 99 16.69 8.46 -22.46
C ASP A 99 15.47 9.22 -21.92
N CYS A 100 14.52 8.46 -21.38
CA CYS A 100 13.31 9.01 -20.79
C CYS A 100 12.88 8.19 -19.57
N TYR A 101 12.03 8.76 -18.74
CA TYR A 101 11.54 8.10 -17.53
C TYR A 101 10.06 8.33 -17.33
N LEU A 102 9.44 7.33 -16.66
CA LEU A 102 8.06 7.34 -16.21
C LEU A 102 8.04 7.14 -14.69
N ILE A 103 7.40 8.06 -13.99
CA ILE A 103 7.15 7.96 -12.55
C ILE A 103 5.65 7.86 -12.36
N ALA A 104 5.17 6.95 -11.51
CA ALA A 104 3.75 6.83 -11.24
C ALA A 104 3.46 6.42 -9.79
N ARG A 105 2.29 6.81 -9.31
CA ARG A 105 1.77 6.48 -7.98
C ARG A 105 0.38 5.88 -8.08
N ASP A 106 0.09 4.94 -7.19
CA ASP A 106 -1.21 4.25 -7.12
C ASP A 106 -2.41 5.20 -6.99
N SER A 107 -3.59 4.66 -7.20
CA SER A 107 -4.87 5.38 -7.33
C SER A 107 -5.21 6.31 -6.17
N ILE A 108 -4.95 5.87 -4.93
CA ILE A 108 -5.30 6.56 -3.68
C ILE A 108 -4.05 7.14 -2.99
N GLY A 109 -2.85 6.66 -3.38
CA GLY A 109 -1.59 7.04 -2.76
C GLY A 109 -1.33 6.31 -1.45
N VAL A 110 -1.65 5.03 -1.41
CA VAL A 110 -1.33 4.15 -0.27
C VAL A 110 0.18 4.10 -0.06
N ILE A 111 0.94 4.01 -1.16
CA ILE A 111 2.40 4.09 -1.09
C ILE A 111 2.82 5.57 -1.13
N PRO A 112 3.63 6.02 -0.15
CA PRO A 112 4.20 7.36 -0.18
C PRO A 112 5.16 7.54 -1.36
N LEU A 113 5.08 8.70 -2.01
CA LEU A 113 6.01 9.10 -3.04
C LEU A 113 6.15 10.62 -3.02
N TYR A 114 7.39 11.11 -3.11
CA TYR A 114 7.74 12.53 -3.11
C TYR A 114 8.56 12.85 -4.35
N ILE A 115 8.43 14.07 -4.82
CA ILE A 115 9.12 14.58 -5.99
C ILE A 115 9.68 15.97 -5.68
N GLY A 116 10.86 16.27 -6.19
CA GLY A 116 11.51 17.57 -6.00
C GLY A 116 12.58 17.84 -7.04
N HIS A 117 13.19 19.00 -6.95
CA HIS A 117 14.31 19.39 -7.78
C HIS A 117 15.42 20.01 -6.92
N ASP A 118 16.66 19.74 -7.30
CA ASP A 118 17.82 20.43 -6.71
C ASP A 118 18.02 21.82 -7.33
N ASP A 119 19.07 22.53 -6.92
CA ASP A 119 19.42 23.87 -7.42
C ASP A 119 19.97 23.86 -8.86
N GLU A 120 20.39 22.71 -9.38
CA GLU A 120 20.79 22.52 -10.78
C GLU A 120 19.61 22.09 -11.69
N GLY A 121 18.44 21.86 -11.10
CA GLY A 121 17.21 21.45 -11.80
C GLY A 121 17.10 19.96 -12.07
N HIS A 122 17.92 19.12 -11.43
CA HIS A 122 17.76 17.67 -11.51
C HIS A 122 16.53 17.23 -10.74
N LEU A 123 15.80 16.27 -11.32
CA LEU A 123 14.63 15.69 -10.70
C LEU A 123 15.04 14.65 -9.64
N LEU A 124 14.46 14.79 -8.46
CA LEU A 124 14.64 13.88 -7.33
C LEU A 124 13.30 13.22 -6.99
N VAL A 125 13.29 11.92 -6.78
CA VAL A 125 12.10 11.14 -6.40
C VAL A 125 12.44 10.20 -5.26
N SER A 126 11.59 10.12 -4.24
CA SER A 126 11.82 9.25 -3.09
C SER A 126 10.49 8.79 -2.47
N SER A 127 10.46 7.59 -1.90
CA SER A 127 9.37 7.12 -1.03
C SER A 127 9.38 7.80 0.34
N GLU A 128 10.52 8.40 0.72
CA GLU A 128 10.72 9.07 2.00
C GLU A 128 11.04 10.56 1.78
N LEU A 129 10.33 11.45 2.46
CA LEU A 129 10.57 12.90 2.35
C LEU A 129 11.98 13.26 2.82
N LYS A 130 12.44 12.61 3.88
CA LYS A 130 13.81 12.78 4.41
C LYS A 130 14.91 12.43 3.40
N GLY A 131 14.59 11.63 2.38
CA GLY A 131 15.50 11.34 1.28
C GLY A 131 15.71 12.52 0.32
N LEU A 132 14.83 13.52 0.36
CA LEU A 132 14.94 14.76 -0.43
C LEU A 132 15.49 15.93 0.39
N GLU A 133 15.38 15.85 1.72
CA GLU A 133 15.83 16.92 2.62
C GLU A 133 17.35 17.14 2.50
N GLY A 134 17.75 18.39 2.35
CA GLY A 134 19.16 18.77 2.17
C GLY A 134 19.68 18.62 0.74
N PHE A 135 18.93 18.01 -0.17
CA PHE A 135 19.26 17.86 -1.59
C PHE A 135 18.34 18.63 -2.49
N ALA A 136 17.03 18.61 -2.20
CA ALA A 136 16.03 19.33 -2.99
C ALA A 136 15.80 20.75 -2.47
N THR A 137 15.71 21.71 -3.38
CA THR A 137 15.35 23.11 -3.09
C THR A 137 13.85 23.34 -3.12
N ALA A 138 13.13 22.51 -3.88
CA ALA A 138 11.67 22.50 -3.94
C ALA A 138 11.19 21.06 -4.02
N TYR A 139 10.26 20.66 -3.15
CA TYR A 139 9.72 19.30 -3.11
C TYR A 139 8.30 19.26 -2.59
N GLY A 140 7.60 18.20 -2.91
CA GLY A 140 6.24 17.95 -2.45
C GLY A 140 5.83 16.48 -2.63
N GLN A 141 4.63 16.15 -2.20
CA GLN A 141 4.07 14.82 -2.44
C GLN A 141 3.71 14.65 -3.92
N PHE A 142 4.04 13.49 -4.48
CA PHE A 142 3.58 13.09 -5.79
C PHE A 142 2.06 12.82 -5.74
N PRO A 143 1.23 13.42 -6.62
CA PRO A 143 -0.21 13.27 -6.54
C PRO A 143 -0.66 11.82 -6.80
N PRO A 144 -1.61 11.27 -5.99
CA PRO A 144 -2.19 9.95 -6.22
C PRO A 144 -2.89 9.84 -7.56
N GLY A 145 -2.88 8.65 -8.17
CA GLY A 145 -3.55 8.40 -9.44
C GLY A 145 -3.00 9.19 -10.62
N HIS A 146 -1.74 9.64 -10.51
CA HIS A 146 -1.04 10.35 -11.58
C HIS A 146 0.23 9.63 -12.00
N TYR A 147 0.67 9.95 -13.19
CA TYR A 147 2.04 9.71 -13.63
C TYR A 147 2.71 11.00 -14.08
N PHE A 148 4.03 11.00 -14.08
CA PHE A 148 4.88 12.03 -14.68
C PHE A 148 5.77 11.36 -15.73
N TYR A 149 5.68 11.83 -16.97
CA TYR A 149 6.52 11.36 -18.06
C TYR A 149 7.47 12.44 -18.50
N SER A 150 8.77 12.11 -18.57
CA SER A 150 9.82 13.11 -18.80
C SER A 150 9.71 13.89 -20.11
N ARG A 151 9.04 13.32 -21.12
CA ARG A 151 8.83 13.98 -22.41
C ARG A 151 7.70 15.01 -22.38
N ASP A 152 6.67 14.74 -21.55
CA ASP A 152 5.51 15.63 -21.42
C ASP A 152 5.78 16.76 -20.42
N LYS A 153 6.67 16.51 -19.46
CA LYS A 153 7.09 17.44 -18.40
C LYS A 153 5.94 17.93 -17.52
N ASP A 154 4.88 17.15 -17.40
CA ASP A 154 3.69 17.48 -16.61
C ASP A 154 3.09 16.23 -15.99
N PHE A 155 2.25 16.43 -14.98
CA PHE A 155 1.47 15.36 -14.36
C PHE A 155 0.24 15.05 -15.18
N THR A 156 0.05 13.75 -15.46
CA THR A 156 -1.17 13.27 -16.11
C THR A 156 -1.93 12.38 -15.14
N ARG A 157 -3.21 12.69 -14.93
CA ARG A 157 -4.10 11.86 -14.13
C ARG A 157 -4.53 10.64 -14.93
N TRP A 158 -4.18 9.44 -14.44
CA TRP A 158 -4.55 8.18 -15.07
C TRP A 158 -5.74 7.50 -14.38
N TYR A 159 -5.96 7.77 -13.08
CA TYR A 159 -7.05 7.16 -12.32
C TYR A 159 -8.26 8.09 -12.28
N ILE A 160 -9.27 7.74 -13.08
CA ILE A 160 -10.57 8.43 -13.14
C ILE A 160 -11.64 7.34 -13.10
N ARG A 161 -12.61 7.45 -12.20
CA ARG A 161 -13.71 6.49 -12.01
C ARG A 161 -15.04 7.20 -11.84
N ASP A 162 -16.11 6.53 -12.23
CA ASP A 162 -17.49 7.08 -12.20
C ASP A 162 -17.92 7.47 -10.77
N TRP A 163 -17.47 6.71 -9.76
CA TRP A 163 -17.77 7.00 -8.37
C TRP A 163 -17.25 8.37 -7.88
N MET A 164 -16.34 8.99 -8.58
CA MET A 164 -15.84 10.34 -8.24
C MET A 164 -16.85 11.45 -8.52
N GLN A 165 -17.93 11.15 -9.25
CA GLN A 165 -18.97 12.09 -9.62
C GLN A 165 -20.33 11.57 -9.17
N TYR A 166 -21.03 12.30 -8.29
CA TYR A 166 -22.33 11.89 -7.75
C TYR A 166 -23.35 11.55 -8.83
N ASP A 167 -23.43 12.38 -9.87
CA ASP A 167 -24.41 12.19 -10.94
C ASP A 167 -24.23 10.90 -11.75
N ASN A 168 -23.02 10.32 -11.76
CA ASN A 168 -22.73 9.07 -12.46
C ASN A 168 -23.18 7.83 -11.65
N VAL A 169 -23.36 7.96 -10.32
CA VAL A 169 -23.59 6.79 -9.45
C VAL A 169 -24.85 6.89 -8.58
N LYS A 170 -25.52 8.03 -8.54
CA LYS A 170 -26.67 8.31 -7.66
C LYS A 170 -27.84 7.32 -7.81
N ASP A 171 -27.98 6.73 -8.98
CA ASP A 171 -29.06 5.80 -9.32
C ASP A 171 -28.59 4.33 -9.35
N ASN A 172 -27.32 4.06 -8.98
CA ASN A 172 -26.81 2.70 -8.93
C ASN A 172 -27.53 1.90 -7.83
N PRO A 173 -27.93 0.66 -8.10
CA PRO A 173 -28.49 -0.19 -7.07
C PRO A 173 -27.42 -0.56 -6.05
N ALA A 174 -27.81 -0.70 -4.78
CA ALA A 174 -26.94 -1.26 -3.74
C ALA A 174 -27.27 -2.75 -3.57
N SER A 175 -26.25 -3.60 -3.58
CA SER A 175 -26.33 -5.03 -3.31
C SER A 175 -25.37 -5.40 -2.20
N VAL A 176 -25.89 -6.00 -1.13
CA VAL A 176 -25.07 -6.51 -0.01
C VAL A 176 -24.23 -7.70 -0.48
N GLU A 177 -24.76 -8.53 -1.36
CA GLU A 177 -24.09 -9.68 -1.94
C GLU A 177 -22.90 -9.25 -2.81
N GLU A 178 -23.09 -8.26 -3.69
CA GLU A 178 -22.01 -7.72 -4.52
C GLU A 178 -20.90 -7.07 -3.66
N LEU A 179 -21.30 -6.34 -2.61
CA LEU A 179 -20.34 -5.75 -1.68
C LEU A 179 -19.54 -6.82 -0.93
N HIS A 180 -20.23 -7.88 -0.47
CA HIS A 180 -19.58 -9.02 0.19
C HIS A 180 -18.55 -9.66 -0.74
N ASP A 181 -18.93 -9.95 -1.97
CA ASP A 181 -18.07 -10.63 -2.94
C ASP A 181 -16.88 -9.76 -3.35
N ALA A 182 -17.10 -8.45 -3.53
CA ALA A 182 -16.05 -7.49 -3.85
C ALA A 182 -15.02 -7.40 -2.70
N LEU A 183 -15.47 -7.26 -1.45
CA LEU A 183 -14.57 -7.20 -0.30
C LEU A 183 -13.83 -8.52 -0.08
N GLU A 184 -14.51 -9.67 -0.26
CA GLU A 184 -13.85 -10.97 -0.19
C GLU A 184 -12.77 -11.11 -1.27
N ALA A 185 -13.05 -10.68 -2.50
CA ALA A 185 -12.09 -10.66 -3.61
C ALA A 185 -10.90 -9.74 -3.32
N ALA A 186 -11.14 -8.53 -2.80
CA ALA A 186 -10.10 -7.58 -2.42
C ALA A 186 -9.17 -8.15 -1.34
N VAL A 187 -9.72 -8.67 -0.26
CA VAL A 187 -8.90 -9.32 0.80
C VAL A 187 -8.12 -10.49 0.22
N ARG A 188 -8.75 -11.37 -0.56
CA ARG A 188 -8.10 -12.54 -1.14
C ARG A 188 -6.92 -12.17 -2.03
N ARG A 189 -7.06 -11.18 -2.94
CA ARG A 189 -5.95 -10.78 -3.83
C ARG A 189 -4.79 -10.16 -3.07
N GLN A 190 -5.07 -9.47 -1.97
CA GLN A 190 -4.07 -8.83 -1.12
C GLN A 190 -3.37 -9.79 -0.13
N LEU A 191 -3.79 -11.05 -0.06
CA LEU A 191 -3.09 -12.09 0.72
C LEU A 191 -1.88 -12.69 0.00
N MET A 192 -1.57 -12.28 -1.24
CA MET A 192 -0.41 -12.80 -1.96
C MET A 192 0.88 -12.51 -1.17
N SER A 193 1.63 -13.55 -0.83
CA SER A 193 2.86 -13.44 -0.03
C SER A 193 3.64 -14.76 -0.05
N ASP A 194 4.95 -14.67 -0.23
CA ASP A 194 5.89 -15.77 -0.06
C ASP A 194 6.50 -15.82 1.33
N VAL A 195 6.05 -14.94 2.24
CA VAL A 195 6.52 -14.84 3.63
C VAL A 195 5.35 -14.83 4.61
N PRO A 196 5.60 -15.07 5.92
CA PRO A 196 4.55 -15.00 6.95
C PRO A 196 3.88 -13.62 7.01
N TYR A 197 2.56 -13.62 7.19
CA TYR A 197 1.75 -12.41 7.32
C TYR A 197 0.74 -12.53 8.48
N GLY A 198 0.15 -11.41 8.85
CA GLY A 198 -0.86 -11.31 9.90
C GLY A 198 -1.95 -10.31 9.60
N VAL A 199 -2.79 -10.04 10.60
CA VAL A 199 -3.86 -9.04 10.52
C VAL A 199 -3.82 -8.10 11.72
N LEU A 200 -4.12 -6.83 11.50
CA LEU A 200 -4.37 -5.87 12.57
C LEU A 200 -5.83 -6.01 13.01
N LEU A 201 -6.06 -6.26 14.29
CA LEU A 201 -7.39 -6.55 14.83
C LEU A 201 -7.68 -5.66 16.03
N SER A 202 -8.51 -4.64 15.84
CA SER A 202 -8.97 -3.75 16.91
C SER A 202 -10.25 -4.22 17.62
N GLY A 203 -10.95 -5.19 17.01
CA GLY A 203 -12.28 -5.62 17.46
C GLY A 203 -13.43 -4.74 16.95
N GLY A 204 -13.15 -3.69 16.16
CA GLY A 204 -14.13 -2.94 15.37
C GLY A 204 -14.62 -3.76 14.17
N LEU A 205 -15.70 -3.30 13.52
CA LEU A 205 -16.34 -4.02 12.43
C LEU A 205 -15.36 -4.31 11.29
N ASP A 206 -14.65 -3.30 10.81
CA ASP A 206 -13.80 -3.35 9.61
C ASP A 206 -12.63 -4.31 9.77
N SER A 207 -11.90 -4.18 10.88
CA SER A 207 -10.78 -5.09 11.19
C SER A 207 -11.26 -6.51 11.44
N SER A 208 -12.48 -6.69 11.99
CA SER A 208 -13.06 -8.01 12.26
C SER A 208 -13.45 -8.71 10.97
N ILE A 209 -14.09 -8.01 10.03
CA ILE A 209 -14.47 -8.56 8.71
C ILE A 209 -13.22 -8.91 7.92
N THR A 210 -12.25 -7.99 7.81
CA THR A 210 -10.97 -8.25 7.13
C THR A 210 -10.27 -9.47 7.70
N SER A 211 -10.20 -9.59 9.03
CA SER A 211 -9.57 -10.73 9.71
C SER A 211 -10.32 -12.04 9.49
N ALA A 212 -11.65 -12.02 9.49
CA ALA A 212 -12.48 -13.20 9.25
C ALA A 212 -12.31 -13.73 7.82
N ILE A 213 -12.32 -12.83 6.82
CA ILE A 213 -12.07 -13.19 5.43
C ILE A 213 -10.63 -13.72 5.25
N ALA A 214 -9.63 -13.03 5.81
CA ALA A 214 -8.24 -13.48 5.75
C ALA A 214 -8.08 -14.89 6.36
N LYS A 215 -8.74 -15.18 7.48
CA LYS A 215 -8.73 -16.50 8.12
C LYS A 215 -9.27 -17.60 7.23
N LYS A 216 -10.29 -17.32 6.42
CA LYS A 216 -10.88 -18.27 5.46
C LYS A 216 -9.84 -18.81 4.48
N TYR A 217 -8.84 -18.00 4.11
CA TYR A 217 -7.81 -18.33 3.12
C TYR A 217 -6.43 -18.62 3.71
N ALA A 218 -6.19 -18.35 5.00
CA ALA A 218 -4.85 -18.36 5.59
C ALA A 218 -4.15 -19.72 5.61
N ALA A 219 -4.90 -20.84 5.53
CA ALA A 219 -4.33 -22.18 5.57
C ALA A 219 -3.63 -22.60 4.26
N LYS A 220 -3.90 -21.90 3.16
CA LYS A 220 -3.38 -22.23 1.82
C LYS A 220 -2.71 -21.01 1.19
N ARG A 221 -1.71 -21.28 0.38
CA ARG A 221 -1.06 -20.22 -0.42
C ARG A 221 -1.94 -19.85 -1.62
N ILE A 222 -2.29 -18.59 -1.70
CA ILE A 222 -3.06 -18.05 -2.83
C ILE A 222 -2.23 -18.14 -4.12
N GLU A 223 -0.92 -17.94 -4.02
CA GLU A 223 0.04 -18.02 -5.11
C GLU A 223 0.05 -19.36 -5.83
N THR A 224 -0.36 -20.43 -5.18
CA THR A 224 -0.44 -21.76 -5.77
C THR A 224 -1.88 -22.21 -6.07
N GLU A 225 -2.83 -21.26 -6.15
CA GLU A 225 -4.26 -21.58 -6.30
C GLU A 225 -4.79 -22.56 -5.21
N GLY A 226 -4.24 -22.46 -4.01
CA GLY A 226 -4.58 -23.33 -2.89
C GLY A 226 -4.01 -24.76 -2.95
N LYS A 227 -3.08 -25.04 -3.88
CA LYS A 227 -2.43 -26.36 -3.98
C LYS A 227 -1.36 -26.59 -2.92
N ALA A 228 -0.72 -25.55 -2.42
CA ALA A 228 0.28 -25.64 -1.36
C ALA A 228 -0.22 -25.02 -0.05
N ASP A 229 0.26 -25.57 1.06
CA ASP A 229 -0.01 -25.01 2.39
C ASP A 229 0.71 -23.68 2.57
N ALA A 230 0.12 -22.79 3.37
CA ALA A 230 0.77 -21.55 3.75
C ALA A 230 2.04 -21.84 4.59
N TRP A 231 2.99 -20.90 4.53
CA TRP A 231 4.20 -20.97 5.37
C TRP A 231 3.86 -21.00 6.86
N TRP A 232 2.81 -20.25 7.26
CA TRP A 232 2.20 -20.28 8.57
C TRP A 232 0.71 -20.58 8.41
N PRO A 233 0.27 -21.82 8.68
CA PRO A 233 -1.13 -22.20 8.48
C PRO A 233 -2.08 -21.58 9.52
N GLN A 234 -1.53 -21.00 10.58
CA GLN A 234 -2.28 -20.26 11.60
C GLN A 234 -2.15 -18.78 11.36
N LEU A 235 -3.28 -18.10 11.16
CA LEU A 235 -3.31 -16.65 11.04
C LEU A 235 -3.03 -16.01 12.39
N HIS A 236 -2.06 -15.08 12.41
CA HIS A 236 -1.73 -14.26 13.58
C HIS A 236 -2.50 -12.95 13.52
N SER A 237 -3.11 -12.56 14.62
CA SER A 237 -3.77 -11.25 14.77
C SER A 237 -3.11 -10.42 15.86
N PHE A 238 -3.08 -9.11 15.65
CA PHE A 238 -2.36 -8.18 16.51
C PHE A 238 -3.26 -7.04 16.95
N ALA A 239 -3.26 -6.76 18.25
CA ALA A 239 -3.90 -5.60 18.85
C ALA A 239 -2.91 -4.86 19.76
N VAL A 240 -3.02 -3.54 19.84
CA VAL A 240 -2.18 -2.70 20.67
C VAL A 240 -3.01 -1.71 21.46
N GLY A 241 -2.67 -1.48 22.71
CA GLY A 241 -3.36 -0.51 23.56
C GLY A 241 -2.77 -0.40 24.93
N LEU A 242 -3.31 0.54 25.71
CA LEU A 242 -3.00 0.61 27.15
C LEU A 242 -3.64 -0.59 27.86
N LYS A 243 -3.01 -1.08 28.90
CA LYS A 243 -3.50 -2.24 29.66
C LYS A 243 -4.95 -2.05 30.09
N GLY A 244 -5.81 -3.01 29.71
CA GLY A 244 -7.22 -2.99 30.02
C GLY A 244 -8.09 -2.09 29.13
N ALA A 245 -7.54 -1.59 28.00
CA ALA A 245 -8.32 -0.84 27.03
C ALA A 245 -9.49 -1.69 26.48
N PRO A 246 -10.69 -1.10 26.30
CA PRO A 246 -11.87 -1.84 25.83
C PRO A 246 -11.68 -2.46 24.45
N ASP A 247 -10.90 -1.83 23.58
CA ASP A 247 -10.60 -2.36 22.24
C ASP A 247 -9.82 -3.68 22.30
N LEU A 248 -8.87 -3.83 23.25
CA LEU A 248 -8.15 -5.07 23.46
C LEU A 248 -9.08 -6.23 23.85
N VAL A 249 -10.08 -5.93 24.70
CA VAL A 249 -11.11 -6.91 25.10
C VAL A 249 -11.96 -7.32 23.90
N ALA A 250 -12.34 -6.34 23.06
CA ALA A 250 -13.12 -6.59 21.85
C ALA A 250 -12.31 -7.41 20.84
N ALA A 251 -11.06 -7.03 20.59
CA ALA A 251 -10.14 -7.75 19.72
C ALA A 251 -9.95 -9.22 20.13
N LYS A 252 -9.76 -9.47 21.42
CA LYS A 252 -9.63 -10.81 21.96
C LYS A 252 -10.87 -11.67 21.71
N LYS A 253 -12.08 -11.11 21.91
CA LYS A 253 -13.34 -11.83 21.64
C LYS A 253 -13.45 -12.23 20.16
N VAL A 254 -13.13 -11.33 19.26
CA VAL A 254 -13.14 -11.61 17.81
C VAL A 254 -12.07 -12.65 17.46
N ALA A 255 -10.87 -12.50 17.98
CA ALA A 255 -9.77 -13.44 17.75
C ALA A 255 -10.12 -14.87 18.17
N ASP A 256 -10.75 -15.01 19.34
CA ASP A 256 -11.22 -16.32 19.85
C ASP A 256 -12.32 -16.91 18.95
N TYR A 257 -13.24 -16.07 18.47
CA TYR A 257 -14.33 -16.51 17.60
C TYR A 257 -13.83 -16.98 16.23
N ILE A 258 -12.93 -16.24 15.59
CA ILE A 258 -12.40 -16.59 14.27
C ILE A 258 -11.23 -17.59 14.33
N GLY A 259 -10.67 -17.83 15.52
CA GLY A 259 -9.61 -18.81 15.75
C GLY A 259 -8.24 -18.36 15.23
N THR A 260 -7.84 -17.12 15.52
CA THR A 260 -6.48 -16.63 15.24
C THR A 260 -5.55 -16.83 16.44
N VAL A 261 -4.24 -16.85 16.18
CA VAL A 261 -3.23 -16.73 17.25
C VAL A 261 -3.13 -15.25 17.58
N HIS A 262 -3.78 -14.86 18.67
CA HIS A 262 -3.90 -13.44 19.04
C HIS A 262 -2.74 -12.95 19.89
N HIS A 263 -2.20 -11.80 19.52
CA HIS A 263 -1.14 -11.10 20.25
C HIS A 263 -1.66 -9.75 20.73
N GLU A 264 -1.82 -9.62 22.04
CA GLU A 264 -2.14 -8.38 22.71
C GLU A 264 -0.85 -7.68 23.13
N ILE A 265 -0.60 -6.50 22.59
CA ILE A 265 0.58 -5.69 22.89
C ILE A 265 0.15 -4.51 23.75
N ASN A 266 0.68 -4.47 24.96
CA ASN A 266 0.45 -3.38 25.88
C ASN A 266 1.64 -2.43 25.89
N TYR A 267 1.39 -1.13 25.93
CA TYR A 267 2.39 -0.09 26.15
C TYR A 267 1.95 0.86 27.26
N THR A 268 2.89 1.56 27.84
CA THR A 268 2.63 2.57 28.87
C THR A 268 2.52 3.97 28.25
N ILE A 269 1.96 4.92 28.98
CA ILE A 269 1.90 6.32 28.56
C ILE A 269 3.32 6.88 28.34
N GLU A 270 4.26 6.52 29.21
CA GLU A 270 5.67 6.91 29.13
C GLU A 270 6.31 6.37 27.86
N GLU A 271 6.14 5.08 27.55
CA GLU A 271 6.63 4.49 26.29
C GLU A 271 6.02 5.19 25.06
N GLY A 272 4.75 5.58 25.14
CA GLY A 272 4.09 6.37 24.10
C GLY A 272 4.74 7.74 23.90
N PHE A 273 5.01 8.46 24.98
CA PHE A 273 5.69 9.77 24.93
C PHE A 273 7.12 9.67 24.43
N ASP A 274 7.86 8.67 24.87
CA ASP A 274 9.25 8.44 24.43
C ASP A 274 9.33 8.14 22.92
N ALA A 275 8.33 7.47 22.37
CA ALA A 275 8.26 7.14 20.94
C ALA A 275 7.91 8.33 20.02
N ILE A 276 7.31 9.42 20.53
CA ILE A 276 6.78 10.51 19.69
C ILE A 276 7.82 11.09 18.73
N ARG A 277 9.04 11.32 19.20
CA ARG A 277 10.10 11.89 18.36
C ARG A 277 10.42 10.97 17.17
N ASP A 278 10.56 9.68 17.41
CA ASP A 278 10.83 8.69 16.37
C ASP A 278 9.62 8.57 15.44
N VAL A 279 8.41 8.55 15.98
CA VAL A 279 7.19 8.54 15.19
C VAL A 279 7.16 9.71 14.22
N ILE A 280 7.38 10.95 14.68
CA ILE A 280 7.41 12.15 13.81
C ILE A 280 8.47 12.00 12.71
N TYR A 281 9.66 11.50 13.06
CA TYR A 281 10.75 11.27 12.11
C TYR A 281 10.34 10.28 11.00
N TYR A 282 9.69 9.17 11.38
CA TYR A 282 9.32 8.14 10.41
C TYR A 282 8.08 8.50 9.59
N ILE A 283 7.04 9.09 10.21
CA ILE A 283 5.81 9.47 9.48
C ILE A 283 5.97 10.77 8.68
N GLU A 284 7.01 11.56 8.99
CA GLU A 284 7.35 12.80 8.26
C GLU A 284 6.23 13.86 8.26
N THR A 285 5.46 13.91 9.33
CA THR A 285 4.44 14.92 9.59
C THR A 285 4.33 15.16 11.09
N TYR A 286 3.83 16.35 11.46
CA TYR A 286 3.55 16.72 12.85
C TYR A 286 2.06 17.02 13.08
N ASP A 287 1.19 16.55 12.16
CA ASP A 287 -0.24 16.59 12.39
C ASP A 287 -0.62 15.80 13.63
N VAL A 288 -1.34 16.45 14.56
CA VAL A 288 -1.63 15.91 15.90
C VAL A 288 -2.39 14.57 15.81
N THR A 289 -3.36 14.48 14.92
CA THR A 289 -4.18 13.27 14.78
C THR A 289 -3.34 12.11 14.23
N THR A 290 -2.52 12.41 13.21
CA THR A 290 -1.63 11.42 12.59
C THR A 290 -0.59 10.92 13.60
N VAL A 291 0.10 11.80 14.32
CA VAL A 291 1.09 11.42 15.35
C VAL A 291 0.47 10.57 16.44
N ARG A 292 -0.69 10.98 16.98
CA ARG A 292 -1.40 10.25 18.04
C ARG A 292 -1.79 8.84 17.62
N ALA A 293 -2.28 8.68 16.40
CA ALA A 293 -2.72 7.38 15.90
C ALA A 293 -1.53 6.50 15.43
N SER A 294 -0.44 7.12 14.97
CA SER A 294 0.78 6.42 14.55
C SER A 294 1.57 5.84 15.70
N THR A 295 1.56 6.47 16.87
CA THR A 295 2.38 6.04 18.02
C THR A 295 2.12 4.58 18.43
N PRO A 296 0.88 4.14 18.69
CA PRO A 296 0.63 2.73 19.01
C PRO A 296 0.96 1.80 17.82
N MET A 297 0.69 2.22 16.59
CA MET A 297 1.00 1.41 15.40
C MET A 297 2.51 1.23 15.20
N TYR A 298 3.31 2.25 15.45
CA TYR A 298 4.77 2.18 15.44
C TYR A 298 5.31 1.19 16.48
N LEU A 299 4.80 1.25 17.72
CA LEU A 299 5.18 0.33 18.80
C LEU A 299 4.75 -1.12 18.48
N LEU A 300 3.57 -1.29 17.88
CA LEU A 300 3.05 -2.58 17.42
C LEU A 300 3.94 -3.18 16.32
N ALA A 301 4.31 -2.38 15.33
CA ALA A 301 5.11 -2.83 14.18
C ALA A 301 6.46 -3.41 14.61
N ARG A 302 7.10 -2.85 15.65
CA ARG A 302 8.32 -3.38 16.24
C ARG A 302 8.15 -4.82 16.71
N VAL A 303 7.04 -5.13 17.37
CA VAL A 303 6.74 -6.48 17.86
C VAL A 303 6.45 -7.42 16.70
N ILE A 304 5.62 -7.00 15.73
CA ILE A 304 5.33 -7.78 14.53
C ILE A 304 6.62 -8.17 13.79
N LYS A 305 7.53 -7.22 13.59
CA LYS A 305 8.84 -7.47 12.97
C LYS A 305 9.67 -8.47 13.74
N SER A 306 9.68 -8.39 15.08
CA SER A 306 10.46 -9.31 15.94
C SER A 306 10.00 -10.76 15.83
N MET A 307 8.75 -10.99 15.38
CA MET A 307 8.18 -12.31 15.11
C MET A 307 8.46 -12.81 13.69
N GLY A 308 9.20 -12.05 12.86
CA GLY A 308 9.52 -12.43 11.49
C GLY A 308 8.39 -12.18 10.48
N ILE A 309 7.33 -11.48 10.87
CA ILE A 309 6.21 -11.12 9.99
C ILE A 309 6.59 -9.85 9.23
N LYS A 310 6.37 -9.87 7.92
CA LYS A 310 6.73 -8.77 7.02
C LYS A 310 5.52 -8.04 6.41
N MET A 311 4.32 -8.58 6.54
CA MET A 311 3.11 -8.00 5.98
C MET A 311 1.92 -8.19 6.93
N VAL A 312 1.07 -7.18 7.01
CA VAL A 312 -0.21 -7.25 7.73
C VAL A 312 -1.34 -6.62 6.92
N LEU A 313 -2.55 -7.19 7.04
CA LEU A 313 -3.76 -6.55 6.52
C LEU A 313 -4.38 -5.67 7.60
N SER A 314 -4.91 -4.53 7.18
CA SER A 314 -5.59 -3.54 8.01
C SER A 314 -7.00 -3.24 7.51
N GLY A 315 -7.88 -2.79 8.39
CA GLY A 315 -9.20 -2.27 8.07
C GLY A 315 -9.23 -0.79 7.67
N GLU A 316 -8.06 -0.18 7.45
CA GLU A 316 -7.96 1.25 7.07
C GLU A 316 -8.71 1.55 5.76
N GLY A 317 -9.31 2.73 5.68
CA GLY A 317 -10.06 3.20 4.53
C GLY A 317 -11.56 2.90 4.58
N ALA A 318 -12.01 2.01 5.46
CA ALA A 318 -13.43 1.66 5.58
C ALA A 318 -14.31 2.84 5.95
N ASP A 319 -13.91 3.64 6.93
CA ASP A 319 -14.65 4.83 7.36
C ASP A 319 -14.80 5.87 6.25
N GLU A 320 -13.81 6.01 5.39
CA GLU A 320 -13.83 6.93 4.28
C GLU A 320 -14.71 6.43 3.13
N VAL A 321 -14.67 5.12 2.86
CA VAL A 321 -15.49 4.50 1.80
C VAL A 321 -16.96 4.48 2.18
N PHE A 322 -17.27 4.10 3.44
CA PHE A 322 -18.65 3.90 3.89
C PHE A 322 -19.22 5.06 4.74
N GLY A 323 -18.47 6.14 4.95
CA GLY A 323 -18.90 7.26 5.78
C GLY A 323 -19.07 6.87 7.25
N GLY A 324 -18.13 6.10 7.80
CA GLY A 324 -18.20 5.55 9.16
C GLY A 324 -18.01 6.57 10.28
N TYR A 325 -17.43 7.73 10.01
CA TYR A 325 -17.24 8.76 11.03
C TYR A 325 -18.57 9.41 11.43
N LEU A 326 -18.77 9.66 12.73
CA LEU A 326 -20.00 10.20 13.29
C LEU A 326 -20.47 11.51 12.64
N TYR A 327 -19.57 12.33 12.13
CA TYR A 327 -19.96 13.59 11.50
C TYR A 327 -20.67 13.41 10.15
N PHE A 328 -20.49 12.27 9.45
CA PHE A 328 -21.24 11.96 8.23
C PHE A 328 -22.75 11.93 8.42
N HIS A 329 -23.24 11.62 9.65
CA HIS A 329 -24.67 11.71 9.99
C HIS A 329 -25.23 13.12 9.89
N LYS A 330 -24.40 14.14 9.77
CA LYS A 330 -24.80 15.54 9.59
C LYS A 330 -24.91 15.98 8.14
N ALA A 331 -24.65 15.07 7.19
CA ALA A 331 -24.81 15.38 5.78
C ALA A 331 -26.26 15.78 5.48
N PRO A 332 -26.50 16.92 4.82
CA PRO A 332 -27.86 17.39 4.56
C PRO A 332 -28.62 16.52 3.55
N ASP A 333 -27.90 15.87 2.65
CA ASP A 333 -28.44 15.00 1.60
C ASP A 333 -27.40 13.99 1.10
N ALA A 334 -27.82 13.07 0.23
CA ALA A 334 -26.97 12.02 -0.31
C ALA A 334 -25.81 12.57 -1.17
N LYS A 335 -26.03 13.69 -1.86
CA LYS A 335 -24.99 14.32 -2.66
C LYS A 335 -23.87 14.87 -1.79
N ALA A 336 -24.21 15.61 -0.75
CA ALA A 336 -23.23 16.15 0.21
C ALA A 336 -22.47 15.04 0.93
N PHE A 337 -23.15 13.94 1.29
CA PHE A 337 -22.51 12.74 1.84
C PHE A 337 -21.47 12.16 0.87
N HIS A 338 -21.86 11.93 -0.38
CA HIS A 338 -20.99 11.38 -1.42
C HIS A 338 -19.79 12.32 -1.71
N GLU A 339 -20.03 13.62 -1.87
CA GLU A 339 -18.96 14.59 -2.14
C GLU A 339 -17.94 14.64 -1.00
N GLU A 340 -18.38 14.48 0.24
CA GLU A 340 -17.48 14.40 1.41
C GLU A 340 -16.68 13.08 1.41
N THR A 341 -17.28 11.96 1.05
CA THR A 341 -16.59 10.67 0.88
C THR A 341 -15.48 10.80 -0.17
N VAL A 342 -15.80 11.34 -1.35
CA VAL A 342 -14.82 11.58 -2.42
C VAL A 342 -13.69 12.51 -1.95
N ARG A 343 -14.04 13.58 -1.23
CA ARG A 343 -13.07 14.53 -0.67
C ARG A 343 -12.13 13.85 0.33
N LYS A 344 -12.65 12.97 1.19
CA LYS A 344 -11.85 12.22 2.16
C LYS A 344 -10.89 11.27 1.46
N LEU A 345 -11.38 10.45 0.54
CA LEU A 345 -10.55 9.52 -0.23
C LEU A 345 -9.46 10.24 -1.02
N SER A 346 -9.77 11.37 -1.64
CA SER A 346 -8.79 12.15 -2.42
C SER A 346 -7.65 12.76 -1.58
N LYS A 347 -7.80 12.82 -0.26
CA LYS A 347 -6.80 13.35 0.69
C LYS A 347 -6.21 12.30 1.63
N LEU A 348 -6.68 11.06 1.54
CA LEU A 348 -6.34 10.00 2.49
C LEU A 348 -4.83 9.71 2.51
N TYR A 349 -4.15 9.90 1.38
CA TYR A 349 -2.70 9.75 1.24
C TYR A 349 -1.87 10.66 2.16
N MET A 350 -2.44 11.78 2.62
CA MET A 350 -1.76 12.71 3.53
C MET A 350 -1.94 12.35 5.01
N TYR A 351 -2.89 11.47 5.33
CA TYR A 351 -3.32 11.16 6.70
C TYR A 351 -3.25 9.65 6.97
N ASP A 352 -4.34 8.91 6.77
CA ASP A 352 -4.44 7.53 7.21
C ASP A 352 -3.57 6.56 6.39
N CYS A 353 -3.46 6.75 5.08
CA CYS A 353 -2.51 5.98 4.26
C CYS A 353 -1.06 6.26 4.68
N LEU A 354 -0.71 7.53 4.88
CA LEU A 354 0.63 7.92 5.32
C LEU A 354 0.96 7.30 6.69
N ARG A 355 0.02 7.42 7.65
CA ARG A 355 0.12 6.84 8.97
C ARG A 355 0.33 5.33 8.91
N ALA A 356 -0.59 4.61 8.25
CA ALA A 356 -0.57 3.15 8.19
C ALA A 356 0.71 2.64 7.51
N ASN A 357 1.08 3.21 6.36
CA ASN A 357 2.28 2.80 5.64
C ASN A 357 3.55 3.09 6.45
N LYS A 358 3.80 4.35 6.80
CA LYS A 358 5.08 4.76 7.39
C LYS A 358 5.32 4.24 8.81
N SER A 359 4.26 4.10 9.62
CA SER A 359 4.41 3.52 10.96
C SER A 359 4.82 2.06 10.92
N LEU A 360 4.30 1.30 9.96
CA LEU A 360 4.67 -0.10 9.76
C LEU A 360 6.03 -0.23 9.08
N CYS A 361 6.26 0.53 8.02
CA CYS A 361 7.52 0.52 7.26
C CYS A 361 8.72 0.94 8.09
N ALA A 362 8.54 1.77 9.14
CA ALA A 362 9.60 2.12 10.09
C ALA A 362 10.32 0.89 10.69
N TRP A 363 9.63 -0.23 10.77
CA TRP A 363 10.17 -1.51 11.24
C TRP A 363 10.27 -2.57 10.14
N GLY A 364 10.06 -2.21 8.89
CA GLY A 364 10.07 -3.14 7.76
C GLY A 364 8.90 -4.13 7.81
N VAL A 365 7.70 -3.60 7.98
CA VAL A 365 6.43 -4.31 7.85
C VAL A 365 5.58 -3.57 6.82
N GLU A 366 5.02 -4.27 5.84
CA GLU A 366 4.09 -3.72 4.86
C GLU A 366 2.66 -3.79 5.39
N GLY A 367 1.91 -2.69 5.23
CA GLY A 367 0.47 -2.64 5.49
C GLY A 367 -0.33 -2.71 4.19
N ARG A 368 -1.28 -3.65 4.11
CA ARG A 368 -2.25 -3.74 3.01
C ARG A 368 -3.63 -3.34 3.47
N VAL A 369 -4.38 -2.70 2.60
CA VAL A 369 -5.63 -1.99 2.91
C VAL A 369 -6.76 -2.40 1.95
N PRO A 370 -7.40 -3.57 2.16
CA PRO A 370 -8.38 -4.12 1.22
C PRO A 370 -9.57 -3.20 0.92
N PHE A 371 -9.97 -2.33 1.85
CA PHE A 371 -11.03 -1.34 1.61
C PHE A 371 -10.66 -0.26 0.60
N LEU A 372 -9.38 -0.10 0.30
CA LEU A 372 -8.87 0.83 -0.71
C LEU A 372 -8.44 0.13 -2.00
N ASP A 373 -8.88 -1.10 -2.20
CA ASP A 373 -8.70 -1.82 -3.46
C ASP A 373 -9.42 -1.08 -4.60
N ASN A 374 -8.80 -1.00 -5.75
CA ASN A 374 -9.32 -0.19 -6.87
C ASN A 374 -10.17 -0.98 -7.88
N GLU A 375 -10.43 -2.25 -7.63
CA GLU A 375 -11.38 -3.10 -8.33
C GLU A 375 -12.66 -3.26 -7.51
#